data_2dbe8cd3c77e1dc62127efcb4d976e1c
#
_entry.id   2dbe8cd3c77e1dc62127efcb4d976e1c
#
_cell.length_a   1.000
_cell.length_b   1.000
_cell.length_c   1.000
_cell.angle_alpha   90.00
_cell.angle_beta   90.00
_cell.angle_gamma   90.00
#
_symmetry.space_group_name_H-M   'P 1'
#
loop_
_entity.id
_entity.type
_entity.pdbx_description
1 polymer ?
#
loop_
_entity_poly.entity_id
_entity_poly.type
_entity_poly.pdbx_seq_one_letter_code
_entity_poly.pdbx_strand_id
1 'polypeptide(L)'
;GPALWGGCLLIAATLVMGTTVNGASRWLVLGPLQIQPSELVKPFVVLQAANLFASWSRIKPDQKLVWLASFGAVLLLILKQPNLSTAALIGLTLWMVALASGIRWRSLFGTALAGGALGTASILVNDYQRLRVVSFLDPWADPMGDGYQLVQSLLAIGSGGITGQGYGLSTQKLQYLPI
;
A
#
# COMPACT_ATOMS: atom_id res chain seq x y z
N GLY A 1 -17.04 9.51 5.30
CA GLY A 1 -18.14 9.78 4.45
C GLY A 1 -17.82 9.99 2.99
N PRO A 2 -18.32 11.06 2.39
CA PRO A 2 -18.27 11.26 0.92
C PRO A 2 -16.87 11.28 0.34
N ALA A 3 -15.88 11.78 1.07
CA ALA A 3 -14.50 11.82 0.61
C ALA A 3 -13.90 10.41 0.38
N LEU A 4 -14.25 9.41 1.21
CA LEU A 4 -13.82 8.03 0.98
C LEU A 4 -14.40 7.46 -0.31
N TRP A 5 -15.69 7.70 -0.56
CA TRP A 5 -16.36 7.24 -1.78
C TRP A 5 -15.82 7.94 -3.04
N GLY A 6 -15.57 9.26 -2.94
CA GLY A 6 -14.87 10.01 -3.98
C GLY A 6 -13.48 9.43 -4.29
N GLY A 7 -12.75 9.06 -3.24
CA GLY A 7 -11.47 8.36 -3.38
C GLY A 7 -11.58 6.99 -4.04
N CYS A 8 -12.60 6.19 -3.69
CA CYS A 8 -12.86 4.92 -4.36
C CYS A 8 -13.12 5.11 -5.87
N LEU A 9 -13.90 6.13 -6.23
CA LEU A 9 -14.18 6.45 -7.64
C LEU A 9 -12.89 6.87 -8.37
N LEU A 10 -12.03 7.68 -7.74
CA LEU A 10 -10.75 8.05 -8.32
C LEU A 10 -9.82 6.85 -8.51
N ILE A 11 -9.76 5.93 -7.53
CA ILE A 11 -8.99 4.68 -7.69
C ILE A 11 -9.57 3.82 -8.81
N ALA A 12 -10.90 3.71 -8.91
CA ALA A 12 -11.56 2.97 -10.00
C ALA A 12 -11.28 3.63 -11.35
N ALA A 13 -11.28 4.96 -11.44
CA ALA A 13 -10.95 5.70 -12.66
C ALA A 13 -9.52 5.40 -13.14
N THR A 14 -8.53 5.21 -12.25
CA THR A 14 -7.18 4.82 -12.67
C THR A 14 -7.09 3.44 -13.30
N LEU A 15 -8.02 2.53 -13.01
CA LEU A 15 -8.05 1.21 -13.66
C LEU A 15 -8.45 1.30 -15.13
N VAL A 16 -9.21 2.35 -15.49
CA VAL A 16 -9.74 2.55 -16.87
C VAL A 16 -8.88 3.56 -17.64
N MET A 17 -8.48 4.67 -16.99
CA MET A 17 -7.84 5.82 -17.63
C MET A 17 -6.37 6.00 -17.18
N GLY A 18 -5.85 5.17 -16.30
CA GLY A 18 -4.51 5.32 -15.72
C GLY A 18 -3.41 5.00 -16.74
N THR A 19 -2.33 5.77 -16.66
CA THR A 19 -1.10 5.48 -17.40
C THR A 19 -0.36 4.32 -16.74
N THR A 20 0.07 3.35 -17.54
CA THR A 20 0.88 2.22 -17.07
C THR A 20 2.33 2.65 -16.94
N VAL A 21 2.83 2.66 -15.70
CA VAL A 21 4.25 2.86 -15.40
C VAL A 21 4.75 1.57 -14.73
N ASN A 22 5.81 0.98 -15.26
CA ASN A 22 6.36 -0.29 -14.77
C ASN A 22 5.33 -1.42 -14.65
N GLY A 23 4.43 -1.54 -15.64
CA GLY A 23 3.43 -2.61 -15.69
C GLY A 23 2.20 -2.42 -14.78
N ALA A 24 2.05 -1.26 -14.14
CA ALA A 24 0.91 -1.00 -13.27
C ALA A 24 0.27 0.37 -13.55
N SER A 25 -1.06 0.39 -13.73
CA SER A 25 -1.85 1.62 -13.94
C SER A 25 -2.21 2.23 -12.59
N ARG A 26 -1.34 3.09 -12.06
CA ARG A 26 -1.48 3.68 -10.70
C ARG A 26 -1.59 5.19 -10.70
N TRP A 27 -1.27 5.84 -11.83
CA TRP A 27 -1.14 7.27 -11.93
C TRP A 27 -2.20 7.88 -12.85
N LEU A 28 -2.76 9.01 -12.44
CA LEU A 28 -3.52 9.90 -13.31
C LEU A 28 -2.61 11.06 -13.72
N VAL A 29 -2.41 11.21 -15.02
CA VAL A 29 -1.64 12.31 -15.59
C VAL A 29 -2.62 13.40 -16.02
N LEU A 30 -2.56 14.54 -15.34
CA LEU A 30 -3.37 15.73 -15.64
C LEU A 30 -2.43 16.87 -16.05
N GLY A 31 -2.04 16.88 -17.33
CA GLY A 31 -1.05 17.82 -17.84
C GLY A 31 0.32 17.59 -17.16
N PRO A 32 0.93 18.60 -16.51
CA PRO A 32 2.22 18.47 -15.82
C PRO A 32 2.11 17.76 -14.46
N LEU A 33 0.89 17.52 -13.96
CA LEU A 33 0.65 16.92 -12.65
C LEU A 33 0.43 15.41 -12.77
N GLN A 34 1.18 14.64 -11.99
CA GLN A 34 0.98 13.21 -11.80
C GLN A 34 0.41 12.99 -10.41
N ILE A 35 -0.79 12.44 -10.34
CA ILE A 35 -1.50 12.17 -9.08
C ILE A 35 -1.69 10.68 -8.93
N GLN A 36 -1.33 10.13 -7.76
CA GLN A 36 -1.65 8.76 -7.39
C GLN A 36 -2.85 8.76 -6.44
N PRO A 37 -4.06 8.40 -6.89
CA PRO A 37 -5.26 8.45 -6.07
C PRO A 37 -5.20 7.60 -4.80
N SER A 38 -4.50 6.47 -4.81
CA SER A 38 -4.31 5.65 -3.62
C SER A 38 -3.57 6.39 -2.48
N GLU A 39 -2.70 7.36 -2.80
CA GLU A 39 -2.05 8.20 -1.78
C GLU A 39 -3.04 9.18 -1.14
N LEU A 40 -3.90 9.79 -1.96
CA LEU A 40 -4.92 10.72 -1.48
C LEU A 40 -5.98 10.05 -0.61
N VAL A 41 -6.28 8.77 -0.85
CA VAL A 41 -7.32 8.04 -0.13
C VAL A 41 -6.87 7.63 1.28
N LYS A 42 -5.58 7.41 1.50
CA LYS A 42 -5.03 6.96 2.80
C LYS A 42 -5.51 7.78 4.00
N PRO A 43 -5.37 9.12 4.02
CA PRO A 43 -5.83 9.92 5.16
C PRO A 43 -7.34 9.81 5.41
N PHE A 44 -8.14 9.72 4.34
CA PHE A 44 -9.60 9.57 4.50
C PHE A 44 -10.00 8.20 5.04
N VAL A 45 -9.28 7.14 4.65
CA VAL A 45 -9.46 5.80 5.22
C VAL A 45 -9.16 5.82 6.71
N VAL A 46 -8.05 6.41 7.13
CA VAL A 46 -7.64 6.47 8.55
C VAL A 46 -8.65 7.26 9.38
N LEU A 47 -9.04 8.45 8.92
CA LEU A 47 -10.02 9.29 9.63
C LEU A 47 -11.38 8.60 9.75
N GLN A 48 -11.83 7.94 8.67
CA GLN A 48 -13.11 7.23 8.69
C GLN A 48 -13.04 5.97 9.55
N ALA A 49 -11.92 5.25 9.54
CA ALA A 49 -11.71 4.09 10.42
C ALA A 49 -11.66 4.50 11.89
N ALA A 50 -10.96 5.58 12.23
CA ALA A 50 -10.93 6.10 13.59
C ALA A 50 -12.33 6.46 14.10
N ASN A 51 -13.11 7.15 13.29
CA ASN A 51 -14.50 7.51 13.63
C ASN A 51 -15.40 6.26 13.80
N LEU A 52 -15.29 5.29 12.89
CA LEU A 52 -16.06 4.05 12.94
C LEU A 52 -15.71 3.22 14.19
N PHE A 53 -14.42 2.99 14.42
CA PHE A 53 -13.97 2.10 15.49
C PHE A 53 -14.11 2.74 16.87
N ALA A 54 -13.96 4.06 17.00
CA ALA A 54 -14.22 4.78 18.26
C ALA A 54 -15.68 4.65 18.74
N SER A 55 -16.62 4.55 17.81
CA SER A 55 -18.05 4.40 18.13
C SER A 55 -18.59 2.99 17.84
N TRP A 56 -17.73 1.98 17.74
CA TRP A 56 -18.06 0.62 17.30
C TRP A 56 -19.23 -0.02 18.03
N SER A 57 -19.33 0.15 19.36
CA SER A 57 -20.41 -0.42 20.16
C SER A 57 -21.77 0.26 19.92
N ARG A 58 -21.77 1.50 19.45
CA ARG A 58 -22.99 2.33 19.29
C ARG A 58 -23.56 2.28 17.88
N ILE A 59 -22.75 1.85 16.88
CA ILE A 59 -23.15 1.81 15.47
C ILE A 59 -23.97 0.56 15.18
N LYS A 60 -25.01 0.71 14.37
CA LYS A 60 -25.88 -0.40 13.92
C LYS A 60 -25.12 -1.40 13.06
N PRO A 61 -25.47 -2.72 13.10
CA PRO A 61 -24.78 -3.75 12.32
C PRO A 61 -24.75 -3.49 10.82
N ASP A 62 -25.84 -2.97 10.24
CA ASP A 62 -25.95 -2.62 8.83
C ASP A 62 -24.93 -1.53 8.43
N GLN A 63 -24.80 -0.50 9.26
CA GLN A 63 -23.80 0.56 9.03
C GLN A 63 -22.37 0.05 9.17
N LYS A 64 -22.09 -0.87 10.12
CA LYS A 64 -20.78 -1.52 10.22
C LYS A 64 -20.44 -2.26 8.95
N LEU A 65 -21.41 -3.02 8.43
CA LEU A 65 -21.22 -3.79 7.20
C LEU A 65 -20.91 -2.88 6.01
N VAL A 66 -21.65 -1.77 5.86
CA VAL A 66 -21.41 -0.79 4.79
C VAL A 66 -19.99 -0.21 4.86
N TRP A 67 -19.50 0.17 6.05
CA TRP A 67 -18.17 0.73 6.21
C TRP A 67 -17.07 -0.31 6.03
N LEU A 68 -17.24 -1.51 6.56
CA LEU A 68 -16.28 -2.60 6.34
C LEU A 68 -16.21 -3.00 4.84
N ALA A 69 -17.35 -3.05 4.17
CA ALA A 69 -17.41 -3.28 2.73
C ALA A 69 -16.72 -2.15 1.94
N SER A 70 -16.85 -0.89 2.39
CA SER A 70 -16.16 0.24 1.77
C SER A 70 -14.63 0.14 1.92
N PHE A 71 -14.14 -0.23 3.10
CA PHE A 71 -12.70 -0.46 3.30
C PHE A 71 -12.21 -1.66 2.48
N GLY A 72 -12.99 -2.74 2.43
CA GLY A 72 -12.72 -3.89 1.57
C GLY A 72 -12.65 -3.50 0.09
N ALA A 73 -13.57 -2.67 -0.38
CA ALA A 73 -13.58 -2.17 -1.75
C ALA A 73 -12.32 -1.35 -2.07
N VAL A 74 -11.88 -0.46 -1.17
CA VAL A 74 -10.61 0.29 -1.34
C VAL A 74 -9.44 -0.68 -1.49
N LEU A 75 -9.32 -1.66 -0.59
CA LEU A 75 -8.22 -2.64 -0.64
C LEU A 75 -8.25 -3.47 -1.92
N LEU A 76 -9.43 -3.95 -2.32
CA LEU A 76 -9.60 -4.73 -3.56
C LEU A 76 -9.27 -3.92 -4.82
N LEU A 77 -9.69 -2.65 -4.89
CA LEU A 77 -9.35 -1.77 -6.01
C LEU A 77 -7.83 -1.54 -6.11
N ILE A 78 -7.16 -1.34 -4.97
CA ILE A 78 -5.70 -1.17 -4.92
C ILE A 78 -4.97 -2.48 -5.30
N LEU A 79 -5.48 -3.63 -4.88
CA LEU A 79 -4.93 -4.94 -5.27
C LEU A 79 -5.08 -5.18 -6.78
N LYS A 80 -6.18 -4.73 -7.40
CA LYS A 80 -6.35 -4.77 -8.85
C LYS A 80 -5.37 -3.88 -9.62
N GLN A 81 -4.77 -2.88 -8.98
CA GLN A 81 -3.69 -2.03 -9.52
C GLN A 81 -2.29 -2.66 -9.37
N PRO A 82 -2.10 -3.96 -9.20
CA PRO A 82 -0.99 -4.74 -8.65
C PRO A 82 -0.15 -3.97 -7.59
N ASN A 83 -0.81 -3.33 -6.62
CA ASN A 83 -0.16 -2.53 -5.59
C ASN A 83 -0.31 -3.16 -4.19
N LEU A 84 0.30 -4.34 -4.01
CA LEU A 84 0.23 -5.09 -2.76
C LEU A 84 0.79 -4.30 -1.57
N SER A 85 1.89 -3.56 -1.77
CA SER A 85 2.53 -2.80 -0.69
C SER A 85 1.61 -1.73 -0.10
N THR A 86 0.92 -0.97 -0.96
CA THR A 86 -0.05 0.04 -0.51
C THR A 86 -1.29 -0.60 0.12
N ALA A 87 -1.79 -1.71 -0.44
CA ALA A 87 -2.91 -2.45 0.14
C ALA A 87 -2.55 -3.01 1.53
N ALA A 88 -1.35 -3.59 1.68
CA ALA A 88 -0.85 -4.11 2.96
C ALA A 88 -0.68 -2.98 4.00
N LEU A 89 -0.13 -1.83 3.59
CA LEU A 89 0.03 -0.67 4.47
C LEU A 89 -1.32 -0.15 4.98
N ILE A 90 -2.29 0.03 4.09
CA ILE A 90 -3.64 0.46 4.48
C ILE A 90 -4.32 -0.60 5.35
N GLY A 91 -4.23 -1.88 4.99
CA GLY A 91 -4.77 -2.98 5.78
C GLY A 91 -4.19 -3.04 7.19
N LEU A 92 -2.86 -2.91 7.32
CA LEU A 92 -2.18 -2.84 8.60
C LEU A 92 -2.61 -1.61 9.41
N THR A 93 -2.73 -0.45 8.77
CA THR A 93 -3.18 0.78 9.43
C THR A 93 -4.62 0.63 9.96
N LEU A 94 -5.54 0.08 9.16
CA LEU A 94 -6.90 -0.23 9.59
C LEU A 94 -6.92 -1.18 10.79
N TRP A 95 -6.08 -2.21 10.75
CA TRP A 95 -5.94 -3.20 11.82
C TRP A 95 -5.40 -2.57 13.10
N MET A 96 -4.39 -1.69 13.00
CA MET A 96 -3.85 -0.96 14.16
C MET A 96 -4.85 -0.01 14.79
N VAL A 97 -5.65 0.71 13.98
CA VAL A 97 -6.72 1.57 14.48
C VAL A 97 -7.81 0.74 15.17
N ALA A 98 -8.17 -0.41 14.61
CA ALA A 98 -9.12 -1.34 15.21
C ALA A 98 -8.61 -1.90 16.55
N LEU A 99 -7.32 -2.26 16.62
CA LEU A 99 -6.64 -2.72 17.83
C LEU A 99 -6.68 -1.64 18.93
N ALA A 100 -6.28 -0.41 18.59
CA ALA A 100 -6.29 0.72 19.51
C ALA A 100 -7.69 1.07 20.03
N SER A 101 -8.74 0.74 19.28
CA SER A 101 -10.13 0.97 19.63
C SER A 101 -10.74 -0.13 20.52
N GLY A 102 -9.97 -1.13 20.91
CA GLY A 102 -10.41 -2.20 21.81
C GLY A 102 -11.36 -3.22 21.17
N ILE A 103 -11.29 -3.42 19.87
CA ILE A 103 -12.07 -4.48 19.19
C ILE A 103 -11.60 -5.86 19.68
N ARG A 104 -12.56 -6.78 19.78
CA ARG A 104 -12.32 -8.15 20.29
C ARG A 104 -11.19 -8.85 19.53
N TRP A 105 -10.25 -9.43 20.27
CA TRP A 105 -9.10 -10.18 19.73
C TRP A 105 -9.48 -11.23 18.70
N ARG A 106 -10.58 -11.94 18.88
CA ARG A 106 -11.06 -12.95 17.93
C ARG A 106 -11.32 -12.35 16.54
N SER A 107 -11.91 -11.16 16.48
CA SER A 107 -12.17 -10.45 15.21
C SER A 107 -10.86 -9.97 14.59
N LEU A 108 -9.95 -9.42 15.40
CA LEU A 108 -8.64 -8.96 14.95
C LEU A 108 -7.79 -10.11 14.40
N PHE A 109 -7.76 -11.24 15.09
CA PHE A 109 -7.04 -12.43 14.63
C PHE A 109 -7.64 -12.99 13.34
N GLY A 110 -8.97 -13.08 13.26
CA GLY A 110 -9.67 -13.53 12.05
C GLY A 110 -9.38 -12.63 10.84
N THR A 111 -9.38 -11.30 11.01
CA THR A 111 -9.06 -10.36 9.92
C THR A 111 -7.57 -10.41 9.54
N ALA A 112 -6.66 -10.61 10.50
CA ALA A 112 -5.23 -10.80 10.21
C ALA A 112 -4.98 -12.06 9.40
N LEU A 113 -5.61 -13.19 9.77
CA LEU A 113 -5.53 -14.45 9.01
C LEU A 113 -6.08 -14.29 7.59
N ALA A 114 -7.28 -13.67 7.46
CA ALA A 114 -7.88 -13.44 6.15
C ALA A 114 -7.01 -12.52 5.28
N GLY A 115 -6.48 -11.44 5.84
CA GLY A 115 -5.55 -10.54 5.15
C GLY A 115 -4.26 -11.24 4.73
N GLY A 116 -3.68 -12.04 5.61
CA GLY A 116 -2.50 -12.86 5.30
C GLY A 116 -2.75 -13.86 4.18
N ALA A 117 -3.88 -14.57 4.23
CA ALA A 117 -4.25 -15.53 3.18
C ALA A 117 -4.46 -14.85 1.82
N LEU A 118 -5.15 -13.68 1.79
CA LEU A 118 -5.33 -12.89 0.57
C LEU A 118 -4.00 -12.35 0.03
N GLY A 119 -3.10 -11.88 0.91
CA GLY A 119 -1.77 -11.43 0.52
C GLY A 119 -0.95 -12.55 -0.08
N THR A 120 -0.93 -13.73 0.56
CA THR A 120 -0.24 -14.91 0.05
C THR A 120 -0.82 -15.36 -1.29
N ALA A 121 -2.15 -15.45 -1.41
CA ALA A 121 -2.80 -15.80 -2.67
C ALA A 121 -2.44 -14.79 -3.79
N SER A 122 -2.39 -13.48 -3.48
CA SER A 122 -1.98 -12.45 -4.43
C SER A 122 -0.54 -12.62 -4.92
N ILE A 123 0.38 -13.00 -4.02
CA ILE A 123 1.79 -13.27 -4.37
C ILE A 123 1.90 -14.52 -5.26
N LEU A 124 1.13 -15.57 -4.97
CA LEU A 124 1.16 -16.81 -5.73
C LEU A 124 0.61 -16.65 -7.16
N VAL A 125 -0.39 -15.78 -7.34
CA VAL A 125 -1.06 -15.57 -8.64
C VAL A 125 -0.31 -14.56 -9.52
N ASN A 126 0.40 -13.58 -8.94
CA ASN A 126 1.04 -12.51 -9.67
C ASN A 126 2.57 -12.68 -9.71
N ASP A 127 3.11 -12.99 -10.90
CA ASP A 127 4.56 -13.16 -11.10
C ASP A 127 5.37 -11.92 -10.67
N TYR A 128 4.89 -10.71 -10.94
CA TYR A 128 5.53 -9.48 -10.50
C TYR A 128 5.70 -9.40 -8.98
N GLN A 129 4.70 -9.82 -8.21
CA GLN A 129 4.77 -9.82 -6.74
C GLN A 129 5.68 -10.93 -6.22
N ARG A 130 5.65 -12.09 -6.88
CA ARG A 130 6.55 -13.21 -6.57
C ARG A 130 8.01 -12.85 -6.79
N LEU A 131 8.33 -12.25 -7.94
CA LEU A 131 9.69 -11.77 -8.24
C LEU A 131 10.18 -10.76 -7.19
N ARG A 132 9.33 -9.83 -6.76
CA ARG A 132 9.67 -8.90 -5.68
C ARG A 132 10.00 -9.57 -4.36
N VAL A 133 9.28 -10.63 -3.98
CA VAL A 133 9.57 -11.39 -2.76
C VAL A 133 10.88 -12.15 -2.90
N VAL A 134 11.14 -12.78 -4.04
CA VAL A 134 12.39 -13.51 -4.31
C VAL A 134 13.58 -12.53 -4.29
N SER A 135 13.48 -11.41 -4.99
CA SER A 135 14.53 -10.38 -5.02
C SER A 135 14.77 -9.74 -3.64
N PHE A 136 13.76 -9.69 -2.78
CA PHE A 136 13.93 -9.23 -1.40
C PHE A 136 14.73 -10.24 -0.55
N LEU A 137 14.55 -11.53 -0.77
CA LEU A 137 15.25 -12.58 -0.03
C LEU A 137 16.71 -12.73 -0.48
N ASP A 138 16.94 -12.62 -1.79
CA ASP A 138 18.29 -12.65 -2.37
C ASP A 138 18.43 -11.61 -3.49
N PRO A 139 18.72 -10.34 -3.15
CA PRO A 139 18.86 -9.27 -4.13
C PRO A 139 20.13 -9.40 -4.98
N TRP A 140 21.09 -10.16 -4.51
CA TRP A 140 22.36 -10.36 -5.21
C TRP A 140 22.30 -11.44 -6.30
N ALA A 141 21.23 -12.22 -6.36
CA ALA A 141 21.04 -13.20 -7.43
C ALA A 141 20.90 -12.52 -8.82
N ASP A 142 20.26 -11.33 -8.87
CA ASP A 142 20.14 -10.51 -10.08
C ASP A 142 20.32 -9.02 -9.75
N PRO A 143 21.57 -8.58 -9.50
CA PRO A 143 21.83 -7.22 -9.00
C PRO A 143 21.64 -6.13 -10.06
N MET A 144 21.48 -6.47 -11.34
CA MET A 144 21.27 -5.54 -12.45
C MET A 144 19.83 -5.55 -12.98
N GLY A 145 19.03 -6.57 -12.61
CA GLY A 145 17.62 -6.71 -12.98
C GLY A 145 16.71 -6.47 -11.78
N ASP A 146 15.94 -7.50 -11.37
CA ASP A 146 14.91 -7.39 -10.35
C ASP A 146 15.44 -6.99 -8.95
N GLY A 147 16.70 -7.33 -8.63
CA GLY A 147 17.39 -6.95 -7.38
C GLY A 147 17.98 -5.54 -7.37
N TYR A 148 18.08 -4.87 -8.54
CA TYR A 148 18.82 -3.61 -8.70
C TYR A 148 18.41 -2.54 -7.67
N GLN A 149 17.13 -2.29 -7.52
CA GLN A 149 16.62 -1.25 -6.59
C GLN A 149 17.04 -1.54 -5.14
N LEU A 150 16.97 -2.80 -4.71
CA LEU A 150 17.31 -3.19 -3.34
C LEU A 150 18.82 -3.15 -3.11
N VAL A 151 19.60 -3.64 -4.07
CA VAL A 151 21.07 -3.58 -4.03
C VAL A 151 21.54 -2.12 -3.93
N GLN A 152 21.02 -1.22 -4.77
CA GLN A 152 21.38 0.21 -4.71
C GLN A 152 20.96 0.85 -3.37
N SER A 153 19.82 0.45 -2.82
CA SER A 153 19.37 0.92 -1.50
C SER A 153 20.31 0.44 -0.39
N LEU A 154 20.73 -0.82 -0.42
CA LEU A 154 21.69 -1.38 0.55
C LEU A 154 23.06 -0.70 0.45
N LEU A 155 23.53 -0.44 -0.77
CA LEU A 155 24.78 0.30 -1.03
C LEU A 155 24.67 1.75 -0.53
N ALA A 156 23.50 2.40 -0.71
CA ALA A 156 23.27 3.74 -0.19
C ALA A 156 23.35 3.79 1.35
N ILE A 157 22.70 2.83 2.02
CA ILE A 157 22.74 2.71 3.48
C ILE A 157 24.17 2.38 3.96
N GLY A 158 24.83 1.41 3.33
CA GLY A 158 26.19 0.99 3.67
C GLY A 158 27.21 2.12 3.50
N SER A 159 27.12 2.89 2.42
CA SER A 159 28.02 4.01 2.17
C SER A 159 27.78 5.20 3.10
N GLY A 160 26.58 5.35 3.65
CA GLY A 160 26.22 6.42 4.58
C GLY A 160 26.78 6.23 6.00
N GLY A 161 27.03 4.99 6.41
CA GLY A 161 27.42 4.69 7.80
C GLY A 161 26.39 5.22 8.81
N ILE A 162 26.84 5.54 10.02
CA ILE A 162 25.96 6.00 11.12
C ILE A 162 25.59 7.48 10.97
N THR A 163 26.50 8.31 10.46
CA THR A 163 26.33 9.77 10.38
C THR A 163 25.81 10.27 9.04
N GLY A 164 25.77 9.41 8.04
CA GLY A 164 25.48 9.78 6.65
C GLY A 164 26.66 10.46 5.96
N GLN A 165 26.54 10.66 4.63
CA GLN A 165 27.57 11.30 3.79
C GLN A 165 27.54 12.83 3.91
N GLY A 166 26.55 13.41 4.59
CA GLY A 166 26.30 14.85 4.65
C GLY A 166 25.19 15.31 3.72
N TYR A 167 24.68 16.52 3.97
CA TYR A 167 23.57 17.07 3.21
C TYR A 167 23.93 17.28 1.73
N GLY A 168 23.20 16.62 0.84
CA GLY A 168 23.39 16.75 -0.61
C GLY A 168 24.56 15.96 -1.20
N LEU A 169 25.39 15.28 -0.39
CA LEU A 169 26.60 14.59 -0.85
C LEU A 169 26.39 13.10 -1.20
N SER A 170 25.17 12.58 -1.09
CA SER A 170 24.87 11.19 -1.45
C SER A 170 25.03 10.96 -2.96
N THR A 171 25.94 10.10 -3.34
CA THR A 171 26.17 9.68 -4.74
C THR A 171 24.97 8.93 -5.32
N GLN A 172 24.23 8.18 -4.48
CA GLN A 172 23.05 7.42 -4.88
C GLN A 172 21.84 8.31 -5.26
N LYS A 173 21.85 9.58 -4.83
CA LYS A 173 20.85 10.58 -5.22
C LYS A 173 20.93 10.97 -6.71
N LEU A 174 22.07 10.75 -7.35
CA LEU A 174 22.35 11.11 -8.73
C LEU A 174 21.91 9.98 -9.70
N GLN A 175 20.63 9.59 -9.67
CA GLN A 175 19.99 8.65 -10.63
C GLN A 175 20.33 7.15 -10.49
N TYR A 176 21.02 6.72 -9.44
CA TYR A 176 21.25 5.29 -9.21
C TYR A 176 20.05 4.58 -8.57
N LEU A 177 19.16 5.31 -7.89
CA LEU A 177 17.90 4.77 -7.37
C LEU A 177 16.78 5.08 -8.37
N PRO A 178 16.14 4.06 -8.97
CA PRO A 178 14.96 4.26 -9.81
C PRO A 178 13.80 4.81 -8.96
N ILE A 179 13.17 5.86 -9.45
CA ILE A 179 12.01 6.52 -8.82
C ILE A 179 10.73 5.77 -9.21
#